data_31615fa79bb50886df3177928bb88fec
#
_entry.id   31615fa79bb50886df3177928bb88fec
#
_cell.length_a   1.000
_cell.length_b   1.000
_cell.length_c   1.000
_cell.angle_alpha   90.00
_cell.angle_beta   90.00
_cell.angle_gamma   90.00
#
_symmetry.space_group_name_H-M   'P 1'
#
loop_
_entity.id
_entity.type
_entity.pdbx_description
1 polymer ?
#
loop_
_entity_poly.entity_id
_entity_poly.type
_entity_poly.pdbx_seq_one_letter_code
_entity_poly.pdbx_strand_id
1 'polypeptide(L)'
;MSLKKVLTSAGAVATALTLVFAGTTPATAAKVPSKKAKAGDECARAGLSAKGRGAEGTDLRCMTMTTGTASGQLRWWYPDLKPLKNIDWVVPANPGGYSQTSTAISESLKKEGLLSTYTSTFKPGAGGTVGLGFFQEIKAKPESVLITGLAMAGGIPSNKSPLKLEASTPIAKVMREYQALAVPATSKYKTLAQFLADWKANPKLAISGGSLGSTDHQFIGLLAKAAGIDPKAMNFVVHSGGPEVIASLLSSATVAGTSGSAEFQAQLAAGKIRVLAVSSAKRLPGYSAKTLKEQNVDLVYGNWRGVMATADLAEADRLNMVKVFDAMRGTDTWKGYLKQYNWDDEWSAGKEFGSFLKVQLPLVAGVIKDLGLGG
;
A
#
# COMPACT_ATOMS: atom_id res chain seq x y z
N MET A 1 57.36 57.42 8.92
CA MET A 1 56.86 58.79 8.92
C MET A 1 55.39 58.74 8.68
N SER A 2 54.60 58.84 9.77
CA SER A 2 53.98 60.03 10.34
C SER A 2 52.72 60.50 9.62
N LEU A 3 51.62 60.26 10.25
CA LEU A 3 50.59 61.15 10.82
C LEU A 3 49.55 61.68 9.77
N LYS A 4 48.32 61.88 10.00
CA LYS A 4 47.37 62.10 11.13
C LYS A 4 45.95 62.17 10.57
N LYS A 5 45.02 61.69 11.38
CA LYS A 5 43.68 62.15 11.71
C LYS A 5 42.99 63.20 10.83
N VAL A 6 41.71 62.93 10.46
CA VAL A 6 40.56 63.80 10.88
C VAL A 6 39.28 62.94 11.00
N LEU A 7 38.66 63.09 12.16
CA LEU A 7 37.30 62.66 12.46
C LEU A 7 36.29 63.63 11.82
N THR A 8 35.20 63.10 11.22
CA THR A 8 33.93 63.82 11.20
C THR A 8 32.80 62.82 11.40
N SER A 9 32.00 63.09 12.38
CA SER A 9 30.80 62.42 12.84
C SER A 9 29.66 62.58 11.83
N ALA A 10 28.98 61.49 11.50
CA ALA A 10 27.61 61.55 10.94
C ALA A 10 26.80 60.40 11.57
N GLY A 11 25.73 60.77 12.25
CA GLY A 11 24.88 59.87 13.01
C GLY A 11 24.18 58.86 12.14
N ALA A 12 24.25 57.61 12.53
CA ALA A 12 23.44 56.52 11.94
C ALA A 12 22.13 56.45 12.72
N VAL A 13 21.05 56.83 12.06
CA VAL A 13 19.67 56.50 12.49
C VAL A 13 19.45 55.01 12.24
N ALA A 14 19.45 54.23 13.29
CA ALA A 14 19.08 52.82 13.25
C ALA A 14 17.55 52.71 13.11
N THR A 15 17.05 52.50 11.90
CA THR A 15 15.67 52.09 11.64
C THR A 15 15.57 50.58 11.94
N ALA A 16 14.98 50.28 13.11
CA ALA A 16 14.65 48.90 13.48
C ALA A 16 13.52 48.41 12.53
N LEU A 17 13.87 47.55 11.56
CA LEU A 17 12.91 46.85 10.75
C LEU A 17 12.33 45.70 11.57
N THR A 18 11.18 45.91 12.21
CA THR A 18 10.40 44.86 12.86
C THR A 18 9.82 43.95 11.75
N LEU A 19 10.47 42.82 11.51
CA LEU A 19 9.91 41.73 10.75
C LEU A 19 8.70 41.16 11.52
N VAL A 20 7.51 41.61 11.18
CA VAL A 20 6.28 40.93 11.57
C VAL A 20 6.25 39.60 10.83
N PHE A 21 6.63 38.54 11.52
CA PHE A 21 6.25 37.19 11.06
C PHE A 21 4.73 37.09 11.10
N ALA A 22 4.11 37.25 9.96
CA ALA A 22 2.72 36.85 9.76
C ALA A 22 2.69 35.33 10.00
N GLY A 23 2.30 34.92 11.20
CA GLY A 23 2.03 33.53 11.51
C GLY A 23 0.95 33.05 10.53
N THR A 24 1.33 32.17 9.60
CA THR A 24 0.38 31.40 8.83
C THR A 24 -0.35 30.50 9.80
N THR A 25 -1.54 30.93 10.23
CA THR A 25 -2.49 30.05 10.89
C THR A 25 -2.66 28.83 9.98
N PRO A 26 -2.50 27.59 10.50
CA PRO A 26 -2.78 26.41 9.69
C PRO A 26 -4.22 26.54 9.17
N ALA A 27 -4.39 26.40 7.85
CA ALA A 27 -5.70 26.42 7.23
C ALA A 27 -6.57 25.41 7.98
N THR A 28 -7.58 25.89 8.70
CA THR A 28 -8.56 25.02 9.36
C THR A 28 -9.24 24.21 8.25
N ALA A 29 -9.08 22.89 8.29
CA ALA A 29 -9.73 22.01 7.31
C ALA A 29 -11.24 22.30 7.32
N ALA A 30 -11.84 22.39 6.12
CA ALA A 30 -13.25 22.72 5.99
C ALA A 30 -14.11 21.63 6.63
N LYS A 31 -14.99 22.01 7.56
CA LYS A 31 -15.88 21.07 8.27
C LYS A 31 -16.82 20.38 7.29
N VAL A 32 -16.82 19.05 7.28
CA VAL A 32 -17.59 18.24 6.35
C VAL A 32 -19.06 18.13 6.81
N PRO A 33 -20.05 18.48 5.96
CA PRO A 33 -21.47 18.35 6.32
C PRO A 33 -21.89 16.88 6.34
N SER A 34 -22.95 16.55 7.13
CA SER A 34 -23.44 15.19 7.35
C SER A 34 -23.72 14.39 6.06
N LYS A 35 -24.21 15.04 5.01
CA LYS A 35 -24.49 14.41 3.69
C LYS A 35 -23.23 13.90 2.97
N LYS A 36 -22.05 14.38 3.33
CA LYS A 36 -20.76 14.00 2.73
C LYS A 36 -19.80 13.33 3.75
N ALA A 37 -20.26 13.14 4.99
CA ALA A 37 -19.45 12.62 6.09
C ALA A 37 -18.83 11.25 5.77
N LYS A 38 -17.59 11.10 6.17
CA LYS A 38 -16.86 9.82 6.27
C LYS A 38 -16.25 9.74 7.67
N ALA A 39 -16.01 8.54 8.16
CA ALA A 39 -15.33 8.37 9.44
C ALA A 39 -13.97 9.08 9.42
N GLY A 40 -13.65 9.80 10.51
CA GLY A 40 -12.44 10.62 10.64
C GLY A 40 -12.51 12.04 10.09
N ASP A 41 -13.49 12.40 9.27
CA ASP A 41 -13.66 13.76 8.76
C ASP A 41 -13.99 14.75 9.90
N GLU A 42 -13.55 16.01 9.78
CA GLU A 42 -13.94 17.06 10.72
C GLU A 42 -15.42 17.38 10.62
N CYS A 43 -16.05 17.63 11.76
CA CYS A 43 -17.44 18.00 11.83
C CYS A 43 -17.69 19.30 12.63
N ALA A 44 -18.87 19.92 12.42
CA ALA A 44 -19.10 21.28 12.89
C ALA A 44 -19.49 21.38 14.36
N ARG A 45 -20.26 20.43 14.88
CA ARG A 45 -20.84 20.47 16.23
C ARG A 45 -21.13 19.06 16.74
N ALA A 46 -20.74 18.79 17.99
CA ALA A 46 -21.04 17.53 18.66
C ALA A 46 -22.54 17.20 18.62
N GLY A 47 -22.84 15.90 18.52
CA GLY A 47 -24.21 15.39 18.49
C GLY A 47 -24.89 15.37 17.11
N LEU A 48 -24.33 16.02 16.07
CA LEU A 48 -24.86 15.89 14.71
C LEU A 48 -24.80 14.44 14.26
N SER A 49 -25.80 13.98 13.52
CA SER A 49 -25.88 12.62 12.97
C SER A 49 -25.72 12.64 11.45
N ALA A 50 -25.04 11.62 10.91
CA ALA A 50 -24.88 11.35 9.50
C ALA A 50 -25.34 9.91 9.22
N LYS A 51 -26.66 9.76 8.98
CA LYS A 51 -27.32 8.46 8.79
C LYS A 51 -26.83 7.76 7.54
N GLY A 52 -26.51 6.47 7.66
CA GLY A 52 -26.07 5.62 6.56
C GLY A 52 -24.75 6.03 5.89
N ARG A 53 -23.92 6.85 6.56
CA ARG A 53 -22.67 7.39 5.99
C ARG A 53 -21.41 6.63 6.38
N GLY A 54 -21.50 5.78 7.39
CA GLY A 54 -20.44 4.86 7.78
C GLY A 54 -20.39 3.61 6.88
N ALA A 55 -19.38 2.79 7.12
CA ALA A 55 -19.19 1.52 6.40
C ALA A 55 -20.48 0.66 6.48
N GLU A 56 -20.80 0.01 5.38
CA GLU A 56 -22.00 -0.82 5.21
C GLU A 56 -23.33 -0.14 5.59
N GLY A 57 -23.40 1.19 5.37
CA GLY A 57 -24.63 1.94 5.66
C GLY A 57 -24.89 2.21 7.14
N THR A 58 -23.91 2.02 8.00
CA THR A 58 -23.99 2.38 9.42
C THR A 58 -23.97 3.90 9.63
N ASP A 59 -24.42 4.33 10.80
CA ASP A 59 -24.53 5.75 11.12
C ASP A 59 -23.22 6.31 11.70
N LEU A 60 -22.91 7.56 11.37
CA LEU A 60 -21.87 8.33 12.03
C LEU A 60 -22.49 9.43 12.90
N ARG A 61 -21.78 9.80 13.96
CA ARG A 61 -22.12 10.93 14.82
C ARG A 61 -20.88 11.85 14.93
N CYS A 62 -21.12 13.15 14.96
CA CYS A 62 -20.07 14.11 15.28
C CYS A 62 -19.75 14.04 16.77
N MET A 63 -18.55 13.59 17.11
CA MET A 63 -18.13 13.33 18.48
C MET A 63 -16.81 14.03 18.78
N THR A 64 -16.59 14.43 20.04
CA THR A 64 -15.26 14.85 20.50
C THR A 64 -14.41 13.60 20.67
N MET A 65 -13.27 13.53 19.99
CA MET A 65 -12.34 12.43 20.13
C MET A 65 -11.64 12.49 21.48
N THR A 66 -11.52 11.34 22.15
CA THR A 66 -10.87 11.22 23.46
C THR A 66 -9.50 10.60 23.41
N THR A 67 -9.13 10.01 22.28
CA THR A 67 -7.85 9.33 22.05
C THR A 67 -7.29 9.69 20.67
N GLY A 68 -6.07 9.26 20.42
CA GLY A 68 -5.42 9.38 19.12
C GLY A 68 -4.93 10.79 18.78
N THR A 69 -4.54 10.96 17.54
CA THR A 69 -4.00 12.23 17.00
C THR A 69 -5.04 13.34 16.92
N ALA A 70 -6.32 12.98 16.89
CA ALA A 70 -7.44 13.91 16.86
C ALA A 70 -8.06 14.18 18.23
N SER A 71 -7.40 13.80 19.35
CA SER A 71 -7.90 14.03 20.70
C SER A 71 -8.28 15.51 20.92
N GLY A 72 -9.45 15.75 21.50
CA GLY A 72 -10.03 17.08 21.69
C GLY A 72 -10.74 17.67 20.46
N GLN A 73 -10.61 17.07 19.29
CA GLN A 73 -11.22 17.55 18.05
C GLN A 73 -12.58 16.90 17.78
N LEU A 74 -13.43 17.58 17.03
CA LEU A 74 -14.71 17.07 16.57
C LEU A 74 -14.54 16.28 15.27
N ARG A 75 -14.91 14.98 15.30
CA ARG A 75 -14.83 14.09 14.12
C ARG A 75 -16.15 13.35 13.90
N TRP A 76 -16.46 13.05 12.65
CA TRP A 76 -17.47 12.07 12.30
C TRP A 76 -16.96 10.69 12.69
N TRP A 77 -17.67 10.00 13.60
CA TRP A 77 -17.21 8.76 14.19
C TRP A 77 -18.36 7.80 14.50
N TYR A 78 -18.05 6.56 14.71
CA TYR A 78 -19.03 5.54 15.11
C TYR A 78 -19.34 5.64 16.60
N PRO A 79 -20.61 5.85 16.99
CA PRO A 79 -20.97 6.00 18.41
C PRO A 79 -20.85 4.69 19.20
N ASP A 80 -20.88 3.56 18.53
CA ASP A 80 -20.88 2.21 19.10
C ASP A 80 -19.60 1.42 18.79
N LEU A 81 -18.55 2.07 18.24
CA LEU A 81 -17.28 1.43 17.94
C LEU A 81 -16.59 0.96 19.22
N LYS A 82 -16.16 -0.30 19.22
CA LYS A 82 -15.36 -0.90 20.29
C LYS A 82 -13.93 -1.08 19.81
N PRO A 83 -12.93 -0.45 20.46
CA PRO A 83 -11.54 -0.71 20.15
C PRO A 83 -11.19 -2.20 20.29
N LEU A 84 -10.28 -2.68 19.47
CA LEU A 84 -9.81 -4.07 19.52
C LEU A 84 -8.75 -4.21 20.62
N LYS A 85 -8.82 -5.29 21.38
CA LYS A 85 -7.82 -5.60 22.41
C LYS A 85 -6.53 -6.11 21.76
N ASN A 86 -6.67 -6.98 20.77
CA ASN A 86 -5.54 -7.59 20.06
C ASN A 86 -5.87 -7.82 18.59
N ILE A 87 -4.85 -7.89 17.75
CA ILE A 87 -4.89 -8.45 16.40
C ILE A 87 -3.76 -9.47 16.27
N ASP A 88 -4.11 -10.69 15.87
CA ASP A 88 -3.17 -11.75 15.52
C ASP A 88 -3.10 -11.87 14.00
N TRP A 89 -2.10 -11.25 13.40
CA TRP A 89 -1.90 -11.30 11.96
C TRP A 89 -1.35 -12.65 11.52
N VAL A 90 -1.98 -13.26 10.53
CA VAL A 90 -1.34 -14.26 9.67
C VAL A 90 -0.78 -13.53 8.45
N VAL A 91 0.55 -13.59 8.30
CA VAL A 91 1.29 -12.98 7.18
C VAL A 91 1.75 -14.10 6.25
N PRO A 92 1.17 -14.23 5.04
CA PRO A 92 1.39 -15.39 4.16
C PRO A 92 2.66 -15.28 3.31
N ALA A 93 3.69 -14.65 3.83
CA ALA A 93 4.97 -14.43 3.15
C ALA A 93 6.10 -14.22 4.17
N ASN A 94 7.35 -14.19 3.71
CA ASN A 94 8.47 -13.64 4.47
C ASN A 94 8.29 -12.12 4.67
N PRO A 95 9.06 -11.47 5.57
CA PRO A 95 9.04 -10.01 5.71
C PRO A 95 9.17 -9.29 4.37
N GLY A 96 8.29 -8.35 4.11
CA GLY A 96 8.16 -7.62 2.85
C GLY A 96 6.84 -6.85 2.81
N GLY A 97 6.27 -6.65 1.62
CA GLY A 97 5.09 -5.80 1.43
C GLY A 97 3.87 -6.18 2.29
N TYR A 98 3.58 -7.48 2.51
CA TYR A 98 2.48 -7.89 3.40
C TYR A 98 2.69 -7.45 4.85
N SER A 99 3.88 -7.72 5.41
CA SER A 99 4.19 -7.31 6.78
C SER A 99 4.30 -5.79 6.92
N GLN A 100 4.80 -5.09 5.91
CA GLN A 100 4.81 -3.63 5.87
C GLN A 100 3.38 -3.07 5.99
N THR A 101 2.43 -3.65 5.25
CA THR A 101 1.03 -3.20 5.30
C THR A 101 0.36 -3.52 6.64
N SER A 102 0.52 -4.75 7.16
CA SER A 102 -0.07 -5.14 8.45
C SER A 102 0.51 -4.32 9.62
N THR A 103 1.81 -4.00 9.58
CA THR A 103 2.45 -3.11 10.56
C THR A 103 1.90 -1.69 10.46
N ALA A 104 1.80 -1.11 9.26
CA ALA A 104 1.25 0.24 9.07
C ALA A 104 -0.20 0.35 9.57
N ILE A 105 -1.02 -0.66 9.32
CA ILE A 105 -2.38 -0.77 9.86
C ILE A 105 -2.34 -0.80 11.39
N SER A 106 -1.57 -1.71 11.97
CA SER A 106 -1.51 -1.93 13.41
C SER A 106 -1.01 -0.69 14.15
N GLU A 107 0.06 -0.06 13.66
CA GLU A 107 0.58 1.16 14.26
C GLU A 107 -0.39 2.34 14.12
N SER A 108 -1.13 2.43 13.01
CA SER A 108 -2.20 3.41 12.86
C SER A 108 -3.30 3.19 13.89
N LEU A 109 -3.79 1.95 14.01
CA LEU A 109 -4.83 1.60 14.97
C LEU A 109 -4.39 1.85 16.42
N LYS A 110 -3.15 1.48 16.78
CA LYS A 110 -2.60 1.71 18.13
C LYS A 110 -2.48 3.20 18.46
N LYS A 111 -1.93 3.98 17.55
CA LYS A 111 -1.73 5.42 17.75
C LYS A 111 -3.05 6.16 17.91
N GLU A 112 -4.11 5.67 17.31
CA GLU A 112 -5.45 6.24 17.41
C GLU A 112 -6.28 5.66 18.58
N GLY A 113 -5.74 4.74 19.37
CA GLY A 113 -6.43 4.11 20.48
C GLY A 113 -7.51 3.10 20.06
N LEU A 114 -7.44 2.64 18.81
CA LEU A 114 -8.36 1.65 18.23
C LEU A 114 -7.88 0.20 18.42
N LEU A 115 -6.63 0.02 18.85
CA LEU A 115 -6.00 -1.28 19.08
C LEU A 115 -5.03 -1.17 20.26
N SER A 116 -5.01 -2.18 21.15
CA SER A 116 -4.04 -2.21 22.26
C SER A 116 -2.76 -2.92 21.87
N THR A 117 -2.83 -4.13 21.30
CA THR A 117 -1.66 -4.95 20.95
C THR A 117 -1.87 -5.67 19.63
N TYR A 118 -0.77 -6.13 19.02
CA TYR A 118 -0.83 -7.04 17.87
C TYR A 118 0.38 -7.99 17.85
N THR A 119 0.19 -9.13 17.19
CA THR A 119 1.23 -10.10 16.90
C THR A 119 1.23 -10.42 15.40
N SER A 120 2.32 -11.02 14.90
CA SER A 120 2.41 -11.45 13.51
C SER A 120 3.02 -12.86 13.42
N THR A 121 2.28 -13.77 12.81
CA THR A 121 2.72 -15.13 12.50
C THR A 121 3.00 -15.24 11.02
N PHE A 122 4.26 -15.47 10.67
CA PHE A 122 4.69 -15.59 9.27
C PHE A 122 4.49 -17.04 8.80
N LYS A 123 3.78 -17.23 7.69
CA LYS A 123 3.51 -18.54 7.06
C LYS A 123 3.78 -18.45 5.55
N PRO A 124 5.07 -18.33 5.15
CA PRO A 124 5.42 -18.24 3.74
C PRO A 124 5.22 -19.57 3.02
N GLY A 125 5.09 -19.51 1.70
CA GLY A 125 5.09 -20.66 0.82
C GLY A 125 3.94 -20.68 -0.19
N ALA A 126 4.22 -21.29 -1.34
CA ALA A 126 3.27 -21.53 -2.43
C ALA A 126 2.41 -20.30 -2.78
N GLY A 127 3.03 -19.13 -2.99
CA GLY A 127 2.31 -17.89 -3.33
C GLY A 127 1.34 -17.39 -2.25
N GLY A 128 1.54 -17.81 -0.99
CA GLY A 128 0.70 -17.44 0.15
C GLY A 128 -0.36 -18.47 0.51
N THR A 129 -0.51 -19.56 -0.26
CA THR A 129 -1.54 -20.58 0.01
C THR A 129 -1.26 -21.39 1.27
N VAL A 130 0.02 -21.54 1.68
CA VAL A 130 0.39 -22.13 2.98
C VAL A 130 -0.20 -21.30 4.13
N GLY A 131 -0.02 -19.97 4.08
CA GLY A 131 -0.59 -19.06 5.07
C GLY A 131 -2.11 -19.03 5.06
N LEU A 132 -2.73 -19.12 3.86
CA LEU A 132 -4.19 -19.20 3.72
C LEU A 132 -4.74 -20.49 4.36
N GLY A 133 -4.11 -21.65 4.10
CA GLY A 133 -4.50 -22.93 4.70
C GLY A 133 -4.41 -22.88 6.22
N PHE A 134 -3.27 -22.43 6.75
CA PHE A 134 -3.09 -22.24 8.19
C PHE A 134 -4.17 -21.31 8.79
N PHE A 135 -4.49 -20.22 8.10
CA PHE A 135 -5.50 -19.28 8.58
C PHE A 135 -6.91 -19.88 8.59
N GLN A 136 -7.27 -20.66 7.58
CA GLN A 136 -8.59 -21.29 7.47
C GLN A 136 -8.82 -22.43 8.47
N GLU A 137 -7.78 -22.95 9.10
CA GLU A 137 -7.88 -23.91 10.22
C GLU A 137 -8.22 -23.22 11.55
N ILE A 138 -8.00 -21.91 11.65
CA ILE A 138 -8.34 -21.15 12.86
C ILE A 138 -9.87 -21.02 12.94
N LYS A 139 -10.44 -21.51 14.03
CA LYS A 139 -11.89 -21.38 14.30
C LYS A 139 -12.26 -19.90 14.53
N ALA A 140 -13.54 -19.60 14.46
CA ALA A 140 -14.07 -18.24 14.65
C ALA A 140 -13.43 -17.53 15.85
N LYS A 141 -12.49 -16.64 15.55
CA LYS A 141 -11.68 -15.90 16.52
C LYS A 141 -11.57 -14.45 16.07
N PRO A 142 -12.26 -13.52 16.76
CA PRO A 142 -12.33 -12.12 16.33
C PRO A 142 -10.97 -11.43 16.17
N GLU A 143 -9.96 -11.84 16.95
CA GLU A 143 -8.64 -11.24 16.90
C GLU A 143 -7.78 -11.72 15.73
N SER A 144 -8.08 -12.90 15.15
CA SER A 144 -7.26 -13.48 14.08
C SER A 144 -7.64 -12.93 12.73
N VAL A 145 -6.68 -12.36 12.01
CA VAL A 145 -6.85 -11.80 10.68
C VAL A 145 -5.73 -12.21 9.73
N LEU A 146 -6.08 -12.34 8.46
CA LEU A 146 -5.15 -12.60 7.38
C LEU A 146 -4.95 -11.31 6.57
N ILE A 147 -3.69 -10.89 6.40
CA ILE A 147 -3.37 -9.93 5.36
C ILE A 147 -3.37 -10.65 4.00
N THR A 148 -4.11 -10.12 3.03
CA THR A 148 -4.23 -10.71 1.70
C THR A 148 -4.02 -9.66 0.61
N GLY A 149 -4.00 -10.10 -0.64
CA GLY A 149 -3.83 -9.21 -1.79
C GLY A 149 -3.72 -9.96 -3.10
N LEU A 150 -3.36 -9.20 -4.13
CA LEU A 150 -3.28 -9.70 -5.50
C LEU A 150 -2.25 -10.84 -5.66
N ALA A 151 -1.17 -10.85 -4.84
CA ALA A 151 -0.18 -11.92 -4.84
C ALA A 151 -0.81 -13.27 -4.44
N MET A 152 -1.63 -13.31 -3.38
CA MET A 152 -2.34 -14.53 -2.98
C MET A 152 -3.39 -14.92 -4.00
N ALA A 153 -4.13 -13.95 -4.56
CA ALA A 153 -5.11 -14.20 -5.61
C ALA A 153 -4.49 -14.89 -6.82
N GLY A 154 -3.25 -14.56 -7.19
CA GLY A 154 -2.48 -15.25 -8.22
C GLY A 154 -1.82 -16.54 -7.73
N GLY A 155 -1.41 -16.60 -6.48
CA GLY A 155 -0.79 -17.78 -5.87
C GLY A 155 -1.72 -18.99 -5.82
N ILE A 156 -3.02 -18.78 -5.56
CA ILE A 156 -4.01 -19.85 -5.53
C ILE A 156 -4.05 -20.62 -6.87
N PRO A 157 -4.35 -20.01 -8.02
CA PRO A 157 -4.40 -20.74 -9.29
C PRO A 157 -3.02 -21.21 -9.76
N SER A 158 -1.94 -20.45 -9.56
CA SER A 158 -0.60 -20.86 -10.01
C SER A 158 -0.07 -22.10 -9.30
N ASN A 159 -0.50 -22.34 -8.06
CA ASN A 159 -0.13 -23.55 -7.31
C ASN A 159 -1.23 -24.63 -7.32
N LYS A 160 -2.27 -24.49 -8.16
CA LYS A 160 -3.41 -25.42 -8.22
C LYS A 160 -4.01 -25.68 -6.84
N SER A 161 -4.02 -24.66 -5.97
CA SER A 161 -4.51 -24.81 -4.62
C SER A 161 -6.03 -24.99 -4.60
N PRO A 162 -6.57 -25.97 -3.86
CA PRO A 162 -8.01 -26.14 -3.67
C PRO A 162 -8.62 -25.07 -2.75
N LEU A 163 -7.79 -24.29 -2.06
CA LEU A 163 -8.23 -23.28 -1.12
C LEU A 163 -8.90 -22.10 -1.85
N LYS A 164 -9.92 -21.54 -1.21
CA LYS A 164 -10.67 -20.39 -1.73
C LYS A 164 -10.57 -19.25 -0.74
N LEU A 165 -10.09 -18.09 -1.19
CA LEU A 165 -9.99 -16.91 -0.33
C LEU A 165 -11.36 -16.49 0.20
N GLU A 166 -12.42 -16.68 -0.60
CA GLU A 166 -13.82 -16.37 -0.26
C GLU A 166 -14.40 -17.27 0.85
N ALA A 167 -13.70 -18.33 1.25
CA ALA A 167 -14.08 -19.12 2.43
C ALA A 167 -13.74 -18.38 3.75
N SER A 168 -13.04 -17.25 3.67
CA SER A 168 -12.77 -16.37 4.82
C SER A 168 -13.67 -15.14 4.76
N THR A 169 -13.83 -14.45 5.90
CA THR A 169 -14.74 -13.29 6.03
C THR A 169 -14.05 -12.00 5.58
N PRO A 170 -14.51 -11.30 4.53
CA PRO A 170 -13.91 -10.04 4.08
C PRO A 170 -14.17 -8.91 5.07
N ILE A 171 -13.12 -8.22 5.49
CA ILE A 171 -13.18 -7.06 6.39
C ILE A 171 -12.98 -5.75 5.63
N ALA A 172 -11.88 -5.61 4.92
CA ALA A 172 -11.59 -4.39 4.16
C ALA A 172 -10.56 -4.62 3.07
N LYS A 173 -10.74 -4.00 1.91
CA LYS A 173 -9.66 -3.64 0.99
C LYS A 173 -9.15 -2.27 1.45
N VAL A 174 -7.86 -2.13 1.71
CA VAL A 174 -7.33 -0.98 2.43
C VAL A 174 -6.50 -0.03 1.56
N MET A 175 -5.84 -0.54 0.53
CA MET A 175 -4.96 0.27 -0.29
C MET A 175 -4.62 -0.41 -1.62
N ARG A 176 -4.00 0.36 -2.51
CA ARG A 176 -3.31 -0.13 -3.71
C ARG A 176 -1.90 0.41 -3.74
N GLU A 177 -0.94 -0.44 -4.05
CA GLU A 177 0.42 -0.05 -4.39
C GLU A 177 0.72 -0.34 -5.86
N TYR A 178 1.80 0.25 -6.36
CA TYR A 178 2.22 0.07 -7.75
C TYR A 178 3.57 -0.60 -7.82
N GLN A 179 3.81 -1.33 -8.91
CA GLN A 179 5.07 -1.99 -9.18
C GLN A 179 6.07 -1.02 -9.79
N ALA A 180 7.34 -1.23 -9.49
CA ALA A 180 8.45 -0.57 -10.16
C ALA A 180 9.31 -1.61 -10.86
N LEU A 181 9.77 -1.28 -12.07
CA LEU A 181 10.77 -2.04 -12.79
C LEU A 181 12.13 -1.36 -12.60
N ALA A 182 13.06 -2.05 -11.97
CA ALA A 182 14.37 -1.52 -11.63
C ALA A 182 15.50 -2.33 -12.25
N VAL A 183 16.64 -1.66 -12.41
CA VAL A 183 17.92 -2.25 -12.82
C VAL A 183 19.02 -1.78 -11.87
N PRO A 184 20.17 -2.47 -11.74
CA PRO A 184 21.33 -1.94 -11.04
C PRO A 184 21.72 -0.55 -11.57
N ALA A 185 22.21 0.35 -10.72
CA ALA A 185 22.61 1.70 -11.14
C ALA A 185 23.72 1.66 -12.22
N THR A 186 24.56 0.64 -12.17
CA THR A 186 25.65 0.37 -13.13
C THR A 186 25.17 -0.21 -14.47
N SER A 187 23.90 -0.64 -14.55
CA SER A 187 23.32 -1.28 -15.73
C SER A 187 23.50 -0.43 -16.99
N LYS A 188 23.71 -1.10 -18.13
CA LYS A 188 23.70 -0.49 -19.46
C LYS A 188 22.34 0.13 -19.81
N TYR A 189 21.24 -0.37 -19.22
CA TYR A 189 19.91 0.14 -19.47
C TYR A 189 19.67 1.46 -18.74
N LYS A 190 19.54 2.54 -19.51
CA LYS A 190 19.25 3.89 -18.99
C LYS A 190 17.79 4.27 -19.17
N THR A 191 17.08 3.58 -20.08
CA THR A 191 15.66 3.81 -20.40
C THR A 191 14.91 2.50 -20.50
N LEU A 192 13.57 2.57 -20.32
CA LEU A 192 12.68 1.42 -20.54
C LEU A 192 12.80 0.90 -21.98
N ALA A 193 12.87 1.81 -22.96
CA ALA A 193 12.96 1.44 -24.38
C ALA A 193 14.19 0.57 -24.68
N GLN A 194 15.36 0.92 -24.12
CA GLN A 194 16.58 0.11 -24.27
C GLN A 194 16.41 -1.29 -23.68
N PHE A 195 15.81 -1.37 -22.48
CA PHE A 195 15.56 -2.65 -21.84
C PHE A 195 14.57 -3.51 -22.64
N LEU A 196 13.44 -2.93 -23.08
CA LEU A 196 12.43 -3.67 -23.84
C LEU A 196 12.94 -4.15 -25.21
N ALA A 197 13.80 -3.36 -25.88
CA ALA A 197 14.40 -3.77 -27.15
C ALA A 197 15.30 -5.00 -26.97
N ASP A 198 16.18 -4.99 -25.98
CA ASP A 198 17.05 -6.13 -25.67
C ASP A 198 16.23 -7.33 -25.17
N TRP A 199 15.22 -7.10 -24.35
CA TRP A 199 14.37 -8.18 -23.84
C TRP A 199 13.56 -8.85 -24.97
N LYS A 200 13.09 -8.07 -25.93
CA LYS A 200 12.43 -8.60 -27.12
C LYS A 200 13.38 -9.43 -27.99
N ALA A 201 14.62 -9.00 -28.13
CA ALA A 201 15.67 -9.75 -28.86
C ALA A 201 16.10 -11.02 -28.09
N ASN A 202 16.11 -10.97 -26.76
CA ASN A 202 16.46 -12.09 -25.89
C ASN A 202 15.45 -12.23 -24.74
N PRO A 203 14.33 -12.93 -24.93
CA PRO A 203 13.32 -13.17 -23.88
C PRO A 203 13.86 -13.89 -22.63
N LYS A 204 15.05 -14.53 -22.74
CA LYS A 204 15.70 -15.25 -21.62
C LYS A 204 16.52 -14.35 -20.69
N LEU A 205 16.50 -13.03 -20.86
CA LEU A 205 17.07 -12.13 -19.86
C LEU A 205 16.48 -12.41 -18.48
N ALA A 206 17.35 -12.59 -17.47
CA ALA A 206 16.94 -12.93 -16.12
C ALA A 206 16.32 -11.69 -15.44
N ILE A 207 15.04 -11.79 -15.09
CA ILE A 207 14.27 -10.73 -14.42
C ILE A 207 13.78 -11.28 -13.08
N SER A 208 14.19 -10.65 -11.97
CA SER A 208 13.79 -11.08 -10.63
C SER A 208 12.44 -10.48 -10.21
N GLY A 209 11.71 -11.24 -9.43
CA GLY A 209 10.48 -10.83 -8.76
C GLY A 209 10.12 -11.81 -7.65
N GLY A 210 8.98 -11.63 -7.00
CA GLY A 210 8.49 -12.51 -5.95
C GLY A 210 8.11 -13.90 -6.46
N SER A 211 7.28 -14.61 -5.71
CA SER A 211 6.88 -15.99 -6.01
C SER A 211 6.13 -16.13 -7.34
N LEU A 212 6.04 -17.35 -7.84
CA LEU A 212 5.24 -17.67 -9.02
C LEU A 212 3.78 -17.22 -8.83
N GLY A 213 3.22 -16.57 -9.86
CA GLY A 213 1.88 -16.02 -9.81
C GLY A 213 1.72 -14.78 -8.92
N SER A 214 2.78 -14.32 -8.24
CA SER A 214 2.75 -13.07 -7.47
C SER A 214 2.43 -11.85 -8.33
N THR A 215 2.21 -10.71 -7.70
CA THR A 215 2.04 -9.42 -8.38
C THR A 215 3.20 -9.08 -9.30
N ASP A 216 4.41 -9.43 -8.89
CA ASP A 216 5.63 -9.21 -9.68
C ASP A 216 5.62 -10.04 -10.95
N HIS A 217 5.28 -11.33 -10.83
CA HIS A 217 5.20 -12.24 -11.99
C HIS A 217 4.09 -11.81 -12.97
N GLN A 218 2.90 -11.49 -12.42
CA GLN A 218 1.79 -10.97 -13.23
C GLN A 218 2.18 -9.68 -13.95
N PHE A 219 2.81 -8.74 -13.25
CA PHE A 219 3.24 -7.46 -13.82
C PHE A 219 4.24 -7.65 -14.96
N ILE A 220 5.29 -8.46 -14.75
CA ILE A 220 6.29 -8.74 -15.78
C ILE A 220 5.69 -9.47 -16.97
N GLY A 221 4.79 -10.43 -16.74
CA GLY A 221 4.08 -11.11 -17.81
C GLY A 221 3.18 -10.20 -18.63
N LEU A 222 2.45 -9.30 -17.97
CA LEU A 222 1.64 -8.29 -18.67
C LEU A 222 2.50 -7.28 -19.42
N LEU A 223 3.64 -6.90 -18.86
CA LEU A 223 4.61 -6.01 -19.52
C LEU A 223 5.22 -6.70 -20.75
N ALA A 224 5.58 -7.98 -20.66
CA ALA A 224 6.04 -8.79 -21.80
C ALA A 224 4.99 -8.78 -22.93
N LYS A 225 3.74 -9.11 -22.60
CA LYS A 225 2.62 -9.11 -23.56
C LYS A 225 2.44 -7.73 -24.21
N ALA A 226 2.46 -6.65 -23.41
CA ALA A 226 2.35 -5.28 -23.93
C ALA A 226 3.54 -4.87 -24.82
N ALA A 227 4.72 -5.43 -24.60
CA ALA A 227 5.91 -5.24 -25.42
C ALA A 227 5.99 -6.17 -26.65
N GLY A 228 5.01 -7.06 -26.86
CA GLY A 228 5.02 -8.05 -27.92
C GLY A 228 6.02 -9.19 -27.72
N ILE A 229 6.25 -9.56 -26.46
CA ILE A 229 7.09 -10.70 -26.03
C ILE A 229 6.14 -11.78 -25.49
N ASP A 230 6.37 -13.03 -25.86
CA ASP A 230 5.61 -14.16 -25.29
C ASP A 230 5.94 -14.32 -23.81
N PRO A 231 4.97 -14.14 -22.89
CA PRO A 231 5.20 -14.31 -21.47
C PRO A 231 5.74 -15.69 -21.06
N LYS A 232 5.42 -16.73 -21.82
CA LYS A 232 5.90 -18.10 -21.57
C LYS A 232 7.38 -18.28 -21.92
N ALA A 233 7.93 -17.41 -22.78
CA ALA A 233 9.34 -17.43 -23.16
C ALA A 233 10.25 -16.72 -22.16
N MET A 234 9.72 -15.92 -21.24
CA MET A 234 10.52 -15.12 -20.31
C MET A 234 11.26 -15.99 -19.27
N ASN A 235 12.40 -15.49 -18.77
CA ASN A 235 13.14 -16.07 -17.65
C ASN A 235 12.84 -15.26 -16.39
N PHE A 236 11.81 -15.67 -15.65
CA PHE A 236 11.44 -15.05 -14.38
C PHE A 236 12.14 -15.77 -13.23
N VAL A 237 13.02 -15.05 -12.51
CA VAL A 237 13.78 -15.56 -11.36
C VAL A 237 13.00 -15.30 -10.09
N VAL A 238 12.55 -16.40 -9.47
CA VAL A 238 11.66 -16.38 -8.31
C VAL A 238 12.42 -16.12 -7.02
N HIS A 239 11.85 -15.23 -6.19
CA HIS A 239 12.29 -14.94 -4.82
C HIS A 239 11.11 -14.94 -3.85
N SER A 240 11.40 -14.93 -2.54
CA SER A 240 10.35 -14.95 -1.51
C SER A 240 9.74 -13.56 -1.25
N GLY A 241 10.37 -12.48 -1.77
CA GLY A 241 9.88 -11.10 -1.61
C GLY A 241 10.92 -10.05 -2.01
N GLY A 242 10.56 -8.77 -1.84
CA GLY A 242 11.36 -7.63 -2.28
C GLY A 242 12.80 -7.58 -1.77
N PRO A 243 13.11 -7.89 -0.51
CA PRO A 243 14.49 -7.90 -0.03
C PRO A 243 15.42 -8.81 -0.84
N GLU A 244 14.94 -10.01 -1.23
CA GLU A 244 15.71 -10.94 -2.05
C GLU A 244 15.82 -10.47 -3.51
N VAL A 245 14.76 -9.85 -4.06
CA VAL A 245 14.80 -9.19 -5.37
C VAL A 245 15.86 -8.09 -5.39
N ILE A 246 15.93 -7.27 -4.35
CA ILE A 246 16.94 -6.23 -4.20
C ILE A 246 18.35 -6.83 -4.14
N ALA A 247 18.55 -7.88 -3.36
CA ALA A 247 19.84 -8.56 -3.29
C ALA A 247 20.28 -9.12 -4.66
N SER A 248 19.36 -9.72 -5.41
CA SER A 248 19.58 -10.22 -6.78
C SER A 248 19.98 -9.10 -7.76
N LEU A 249 19.37 -7.93 -7.66
CA LEU A 249 19.74 -6.76 -8.44
C LEU A 249 21.13 -6.22 -8.07
N LEU A 250 21.40 -6.05 -6.77
CA LEU A 250 22.66 -5.47 -6.29
C LEU A 250 23.87 -6.36 -6.59
N SER A 251 23.69 -7.68 -6.59
CA SER A 251 24.71 -8.65 -6.99
C SER A 251 24.83 -8.82 -8.50
N SER A 252 23.96 -8.19 -9.30
CA SER A 252 23.86 -8.37 -10.75
C SER A 252 23.55 -9.83 -11.18
N ALA A 253 22.97 -10.63 -10.29
CA ALA A 253 22.48 -11.97 -10.62
C ALA A 253 21.31 -11.94 -11.61
N THR A 254 20.56 -10.83 -11.62
CA THR A 254 19.53 -10.54 -12.62
C THR A 254 19.76 -9.17 -13.24
N VAL A 255 19.36 -9.03 -14.51
CA VAL A 255 19.56 -7.77 -15.27
C VAL A 255 18.54 -6.70 -14.93
N ALA A 256 17.37 -7.14 -14.48
CA ALA A 256 16.28 -6.29 -14.01
C ALA A 256 15.52 -7.00 -12.89
N GLY A 257 14.71 -6.26 -12.16
CA GLY A 257 13.83 -6.82 -11.12
C GLY A 257 12.63 -5.92 -10.89
N THR A 258 11.60 -6.52 -10.34
CA THR A 258 10.36 -5.81 -9.99
C THR A 258 9.91 -6.15 -8.58
N SER A 259 9.36 -5.16 -7.90
CA SER A 259 8.69 -5.27 -6.61
C SER A 259 7.75 -4.09 -6.40
N GLY A 260 7.01 -4.08 -5.30
CA GLY A 260 6.24 -2.91 -4.88
C GLY A 260 7.15 -1.67 -4.80
N SER A 261 6.66 -0.53 -5.30
CA SER A 261 7.49 0.69 -5.37
C SER A 261 8.07 1.08 -3.99
N ALA A 262 7.30 0.92 -2.92
CA ALA A 262 7.76 1.24 -1.56
C ALA A 262 9.02 0.46 -1.15
N GLU A 263 9.21 -0.76 -1.63
CA GLU A 263 10.35 -1.60 -1.26
C GLU A 263 11.66 -1.12 -1.90
N PHE A 264 11.60 -0.43 -3.04
CA PHE A 264 12.78 0.10 -3.73
C PHE A 264 13.24 1.48 -3.27
N GLN A 265 12.44 2.21 -2.48
CA GLN A 265 12.72 3.61 -2.10
C GLN A 265 14.10 3.80 -1.50
N ALA A 266 14.51 2.98 -0.55
CA ALA A 266 15.80 3.10 0.13
C ALA A 266 16.99 2.92 -0.84
N GLN A 267 16.92 1.94 -1.75
CA GLN A 267 18.00 1.66 -2.70
C GLN A 267 18.04 2.70 -3.84
N LEU A 268 16.88 3.23 -4.22
CA LEU A 268 16.78 4.34 -5.16
C LEU A 268 17.40 5.61 -4.58
N ALA A 269 17.05 5.96 -3.33
CA ALA A 269 17.62 7.11 -2.61
C ALA A 269 19.13 6.98 -2.41
N ALA A 270 19.62 5.75 -2.17
CA ALA A 270 21.05 5.45 -2.06
C ALA A 270 21.79 5.41 -3.42
N GLY A 271 21.10 5.62 -4.55
CA GLY A 271 21.67 5.58 -5.89
C GLY A 271 22.20 4.22 -6.34
N LYS A 272 21.76 3.12 -5.68
CA LYS A 272 22.21 1.76 -5.96
C LYS A 272 21.42 1.07 -7.08
N ILE A 273 20.21 1.53 -7.35
CA ILE A 273 19.36 1.06 -8.44
C ILE A 273 18.84 2.25 -9.26
N ARG A 274 18.40 1.96 -10.47
CA ARG A 274 17.65 2.87 -11.35
C ARG A 274 16.31 2.25 -11.63
N VAL A 275 15.24 3.01 -11.39
CA VAL A 275 13.88 2.62 -11.81
C VAL A 275 13.67 3.08 -13.25
N LEU A 276 13.31 2.16 -14.12
CA LEU A 276 13.05 2.41 -15.54
C LEU A 276 11.61 2.84 -15.80
N ALA A 277 10.66 2.29 -15.01
CA ALA A 277 9.24 2.61 -15.11
C ALA A 277 8.51 2.28 -13.81
N VAL A 278 7.38 2.95 -13.58
CA VAL A 278 6.38 2.61 -12.58
C VAL A 278 5.06 2.24 -13.25
N SER A 279 4.32 1.31 -12.67
CA SER A 279 3.08 0.76 -13.24
C SER A 279 1.84 1.62 -12.97
N SER A 280 1.98 2.72 -12.27
CA SER A 280 0.90 3.64 -11.91
C SER A 280 0.40 4.46 -13.10
N ALA A 281 -0.83 4.97 -13.01
CA ALA A 281 -1.40 5.89 -14.01
C ALA A 281 -0.73 7.28 -13.97
N LYS A 282 -0.18 7.67 -12.82
CA LYS A 282 0.53 8.93 -12.59
C LYS A 282 1.90 8.66 -12.00
N ARG A 283 2.86 9.57 -12.19
CA ARG A 283 4.19 9.45 -11.55
C ARG A 283 4.06 9.38 -10.04
N LEU A 284 4.89 8.55 -9.44
CA LEU A 284 4.94 8.40 -7.99
C LEU A 284 5.86 9.47 -7.37
N PRO A 285 5.46 10.10 -6.27
CA PRO A 285 6.32 10.99 -5.51
C PRO A 285 7.65 10.33 -5.12
N GLY A 286 8.75 11.07 -5.24
CA GLY A 286 10.10 10.54 -4.97
C GLY A 286 10.69 9.67 -6.09
N TYR A 287 9.97 9.43 -7.18
CA TYR A 287 10.44 8.70 -8.37
C TYR A 287 10.62 9.64 -9.55
N SER A 288 11.84 9.71 -10.10
CA SER A 288 12.09 10.39 -11.37
C SER A 288 11.60 9.59 -12.60
N ALA A 289 11.37 8.29 -12.39
CA ALA A 289 10.91 7.38 -13.43
C ALA A 289 9.53 7.78 -13.97
N LYS A 290 9.39 7.69 -15.30
CA LYS A 290 8.10 7.85 -15.98
C LYS A 290 7.21 6.63 -15.75
N THR A 291 5.89 6.83 -15.89
CA THR A 291 4.96 5.71 -15.96
C THR A 291 5.15 4.90 -17.24
N LEU A 292 4.61 3.68 -17.28
CA LEU A 292 4.59 2.89 -18.50
C LEU A 292 3.83 3.61 -19.63
N LYS A 293 2.68 4.23 -19.31
CA LYS A 293 1.89 5.00 -20.29
C LYS A 293 2.63 6.20 -20.88
N GLU A 294 3.39 6.93 -20.08
CA GLU A 294 4.25 8.03 -20.56
C GLU A 294 5.40 7.55 -21.48
N GLN A 295 5.62 6.24 -21.52
CA GLN A 295 6.65 5.57 -22.35
C GLN A 295 6.04 4.68 -23.43
N ASN A 296 4.78 4.96 -23.82
CA ASN A 296 4.02 4.28 -24.88
C ASN A 296 3.77 2.78 -24.62
N VAL A 297 3.75 2.36 -23.36
CA VAL A 297 3.30 1.02 -22.97
C VAL A 297 1.94 1.18 -22.28
N ASP A 298 0.88 0.72 -22.94
CA ASP A 298 -0.50 0.85 -22.41
C ASP A 298 -0.77 -0.20 -21.32
N LEU A 299 -0.13 0.01 -20.18
CA LEU A 299 -0.30 -0.82 -18.99
C LEU A 299 -0.34 0.05 -17.73
N VAL A 300 -1.41 -0.09 -16.97
CA VAL A 300 -1.52 0.35 -15.57
C VAL A 300 -1.80 -0.89 -14.74
N TYR A 301 -1.00 -1.14 -13.73
CA TYR A 301 -1.11 -2.32 -12.91
C TYR A 301 -0.87 -1.99 -11.43
N GLY A 302 -1.80 -2.37 -10.56
CA GLY A 302 -1.72 -2.08 -9.14
C GLY A 302 -2.06 -3.29 -8.29
N ASN A 303 -1.30 -3.45 -7.23
CA ASN A 303 -1.46 -4.49 -6.23
C ASN A 303 -2.38 -3.99 -5.10
N TRP A 304 -3.59 -4.50 -5.04
CA TRP A 304 -4.48 -4.24 -3.91
C TRP A 304 -4.09 -5.11 -2.71
N ARG A 305 -4.35 -4.58 -1.49
CA ARG A 305 -4.25 -5.34 -0.25
C ARG A 305 -5.52 -5.23 0.56
N GLY A 306 -5.83 -6.30 1.27
CA GLY A 306 -7.02 -6.38 2.08
C GLY A 306 -6.82 -7.25 3.32
N VAL A 307 -7.81 -7.22 4.18
CA VAL A 307 -7.86 -7.94 5.45
C VAL A 307 -9.06 -8.89 5.43
N MET A 308 -8.80 -10.15 5.76
CA MET A 308 -9.82 -11.17 5.96
C MET A 308 -9.83 -11.57 7.43
N ALA A 309 -11.02 -11.82 7.98
CA ALA A 309 -11.19 -12.47 9.26
C ALA A 309 -11.49 -13.96 9.07
N THR A 310 -11.50 -14.73 10.16
CA THR A 310 -11.84 -16.15 10.16
C THR A 310 -13.27 -16.37 9.63
N ALA A 311 -13.50 -17.55 9.08
CA ALA A 311 -14.87 -17.98 8.75
C ALA A 311 -15.76 -17.99 9.99
N ASP A 312 -17.06 -17.90 9.80
CA ASP A 312 -18.08 -18.01 10.86
C ASP A 312 -17.93 -17.00 12.01
N LEU A 313 -17.30 -15.85 11.74
CA LEU A 313 -17.24 -14.75 12.68
C LEU A 313 -18.66 -14.19 12.92
N ALA A 314 -19.01 -13.95 14.19
CA ALA A 314 -20.29 -13.35 14.53
C ALA A 314 -20.46 -11.99 13.82
N GLU A 315 -21.64 -11.72 13.28
CA GLU A 315 -21.89 -10.49 12.49
C GLU A 315 -21.61 -9.21 13.27
N ALA A 316 -21.85 -9.20 14.58
CA ALA A 316 -21.54 -8.07 15.44
C ALA A 316 -20.01 -7.78 15.50
N ASP A 317 -19.19 -8.84 15.62
CA ASP A 317 -17.72 -8.72 15.66
C ASP A 317 -17.18 -8.33 14.28
N ARG A 318 -17.70 -8.95 13.21
CA ARG A 318 -17.39 -8.58 11.83
C ARG A 318 -17.65 -7.09 11.58
N LEU A 319 -18.83 -6.62 11.91
CA LEU A 319 -19.24 -5.23 11.69
C LEU A 319 -18.41 -4.27 12.54
N ASN A 320 -18.07 -4.64 13.79
CA ASN A 320 -17.18 -3.82 14.62
C ASN A 320 -15.78 -3.73 13.99
N MET A 321 -15.21 -4.83 13.50
CA MET A 321 -13.93 -4.80 12.79
C MET A 321 -13.99 -3.88 11.56
N VAL A 322 -15.03 -4.01 10.73
CA VAL A 322 -15.22 -3.14 9.56
C VAL A 322 -15.24 -1.66 9.97
N LYS A 323 -15.96 -1.30 11.05
CA LYS A 323 -15.99 0.07 11.59
C LYS A 323 -14.61 0.54 12.07
N VAL A 324 -13.86 -0.33 12.77
CA VAL A 324 -12.50 -0.01 13.25
C VAL A 324 -11.55 0.30 12.10
N PHE A 325 -11.58 -0.51 11.04
CA PHE A 325 -10.73 -0.27 9.87
C PHE A 325 -11.18 0.96 9.06
N ASP A 326 -12.49 1.21 8.95
CA ASP A 326 -12.99 2.43 8.28
C ASP A 326 -12.64 3.70 9.07
N ALA A 327 -12.73 3.64 10.41
CA ALA A 327 -12.28 4.72 11.29
C ALA A 327 -10.77 4.99 11.15
N MET A 328 -9.94 3.94 11.13
CA MET A 328 -8.50 4.04 10.89
C MET A 328 -8.19 4.78 9.57
N ARG A 329 -8.90 4.42 8.49
CA ARG A 329 -8.71 5.05 7.18
C ARG A 329 -8.84 6.57 7.24
N GLY A 330 -9.74 7.10 8.06
CA GLY A 330 -9.96 8.53 8.24
C GLY A 330 -8.86 9.27 8.99
N THR A 331 -7.93 8.56 9.64
CA THR A 331 -6.93 9.15 10.53
C THR A 331 -5.75 9.74 9.78
N ASP A 332 -5.10 10.75 10.39
CA ASP A 332 -3.91 11.37 9.80
C ASP A 332 -2.71 10.40 9.83
N THR A 333 -2.68 9.47 10.79
CA THR A 333 -1.64 8.45 10.88
C THR A 333 -1.68 7.52 9.66
N TRP A 334 -2.84 6.97 9.31
CA TRP A 334 -2.98 6.12 8.12
C TRP A 334 -2.68 6.90 6.83
N LYS A 335 -3.22 8.11 6.68
CA LYS A 335 -2.92 9.01 5.56
C LYS A 335 -1.42 9.29 5.43
N GLY A 336 -0.71 9.40 6.56
CA GLY A 336 0.74 9.51 6.61
C GLY A 336 1.44 8.30 5.98
N TYR A 337 1.01 7.08 6.31
CA TYR A 337 1.54 5.85 5.70
C TYR A 337 1.23 5.75 4.21
N LEU A 338 0.01 6.09 3.79
CA LEU A 338 -0.33 6.14 2.35
C LEU A 338 0.65 7.04 1.58
N LYS A 339 0.92 8.23 2.11
CA LYS A 339 1.87 9.18 1.52
C LYS A 339 3.31 8.66 1.56
N GLN A 340 3.75 8.12 2.71
CA GLN A 340 5.11 7.62 2.91
C GLN A 340 5.47 6.52 1.91
N TYR A 341 4.53 5.62 1.66
CA TYR A 341 4.76 4.43 0.82
C TYR A 341 4.25 4.59 -0.62
N ASN A 342 3.73 5.75 -0.99
CA ASN A 342 3.08 5.98 -2.29
C ASN A 342 1.94 5.00 -2.56
N TRP A 343 1.15 4.69 -1.52
CA TRP A 343 -0.04 3.88 -1.65
C TRP A 343 -1.26 4.75 -1.96
N ASP A 344 -2.11 4.29 -2.85
CA ASP A 344 -3.42 4.91 -3.08
C ASP A 344 -4.41 4.43 -2.03
N ASP A 345 -5.24 5.34 -1.54
CA ASP A 345 -6.39 5.04 -0.70
C ASP A 345 -7.48 4.35 -1.55
N GLU A 346 -7.38 3.05 -1.71
CA GLU A 346 -8.35 2.26 -2.44
C GLU A 346 -9.17 1.40 -1.48
N TRP A 347 -10.21 2.01 -0.94
CA TRP A 347 -11.03 1.44 0.11
C TRP A 347 -12.28 0.74 -0.43
N SER A 348 -12.59 -0.44 0.12
CA SER A 348 -13.92 -1.01 0.14
C SER A 348 -14.11 -1.85 1.42
N ALA A 349 -15.28 -1.72 2.04
CA ALA A 349 -15.58 -2.35 3.32
C ALA A 349 -16.31 -3.67 3.15
N GLY A 350 -16.08 -4.62 4.00
CA GLY A 350 -16.83 -5.84 4.24
C GLY A 350 -17.46 -6.44 2.98
N LYS A 351 -18.79 -6.32 2.86
CA LYS A 351 -19.57 -6.87 1.74
C LYS A 351 -19.16 -6.33 0.37
N GLU A 352 -18.78 -5.05 0.30
CA GLU A 352 -18.27 -4.45 -0.95
C GLU A 352 -16.93 -5.07 -1.34
N PHE A 353 -16.03 -5.29 -0.38
CA PHE A 353 -14.78 -6.01 -0.63
C PHE A 353 -15.05 -7.45 -1.07
N GLY A 354 -16.01 -8.14 -0.45
CA GLY A 354 -16.43 -9.48 -0.91
C GLY A 354 -16.93 -9.48 -2.36
N SER A 355 -17.70 -8.47 -2.76
CA SER A 355 -18.16 -8.30 -4.15
C SER A 355 -17.01 -8.02 -5.11
N PHE A 356 -16.03 -7.21 -4.70
CA PHE A 356 -14.79 -6.98 -5.45
C PHE A 356 -14.02 -8.30 -5.68
N LEU A 357 -13.86 -9.14 -4.64
CA LEU A 357 -13.17 -10.42 -4.76
C LEU A 357 -13.84 -11.35 -5.79
N LYS A 358 -15.17 -11.44 -5.80
CA LYS A 358 -15.91 -12.26 -6.77
C LYS A 358 -15.64 -11.90 -8.23
N VAL A 359 -15.34 -10.63 -8.51
CA VAL A 359 -14.97 -10.14 -9.86
C VAL A 359 -13.48 -10.31 -10.10
N GLN A 360 -12.66 -9.96 -9.12
CA GLN A 360 -11.21 -9.88 -9.29
C GLN A 360 -10.54 -11.25 -9.41
N LEU A 361 -10.97 -12.24 -8.60
CA LEU A 361 -10.30 -13.55 -8.57
C LEU A 361 -10.37 -14.30 -9.91
N PRO A 362 -11.50 -14.37 -10.62
CA PRO A 362 -11.54 -14.95 -11.97
C PRO A 362 -10.65 -14.23 -12.99
N LEU A 363 -10.58 -12.89 -12.92
CA LEU A 363 -9.70 -12.10 -13.81
C LEU A 363 -8.23 -12.45 -13.58
N VAL A 364 -7.81 -12.55 -12.31
CA VAL A 364 -6.45 -12.95 -11.96
C VAL A 364 -6.15 -14.37 -12.42
N ALA A 365 -7.08 -15.32 -12.25
CA ALA A 365 -6.91 -16.68 -12.74
C ALA A 365 -6.71 -16.72 -14.27
N GLY A 366 -7.41 -15.86 -15.02
CA GLY A 366 -7.20 -15.67 -16.46
C GLY A 366 -5.78 -15.22 -16.79
N VAL A 367 -5.26 -14.21 -16.07
CA VAL A 367 -3.86 -13.74 -16.25
C VAL A 367 -2.87 -14.85 -15.96
N ILE A 368 -3.05 -15.61 -14.88
CA ILE A 368 -2.17 -16.74 -14.52
C ILE A 368 -2.16 -17.81 -15.62
N LYS A 369 -3.32 -18.12 -16.20
CA LYS A 369 -3.42 -19.04 -17.34
C LYS A 369 -2.68 -18.51 -18.57
N ASP A 370 -2.80 -17.23 -18.88
CA ASP A 370 -2.08 -16.59 -20.00
C ASP A 370 -0.56 -16.65 -19.81
N LEU A 371 -0.08 -16.63 -18.58
CA LEU A 371 1.34 -16.83 -18.22
C LEU A 371 1.80 -18.29 -18.33
N GLY A 372 0.91 -19.22 -18.64
CA GLY A 372 1.22 -20.64 -18.68
C GLY A 372 1.34 -21.30 -17.30
N LEU A 373 0.79 -20.66 -16.28
CA LEU A 373 0.78 -21.16 -14.89
C LEU A 373 -0.61 -21.72 -14.56
N GLY A 374 -0.66 -22.70 -13.66
CA GLY A 374 -1.95 -23.24 -13.17
C GLY A 374 -2.69 -24.15 -14.15
N GLY A 375 -2.08 -24.50 -15.32
CA GLY A 375 -2.63 -25.42 -16.31
C GLY A 375 -2.44 -26.91 -15.95
#